data_43dfbea10b8cc5be7eabd2166d7b2328
#
_entry.id   43dfbea10b8cc5be7eabd2166d7b2328
#
_cell.length_a   1.000
_cell.length_b   1.000
_cell.length_c   1.000
_cell.angle_alpha   90.00
_cell.angle_beta   90.00
_cell.angle_gamma   90.00
#
_symmetry.space_group_name_H-M   'P 1'
#
loop_
_entity.id
_entity.type
_entity.pdbx_description
1 polymer ?
#
loop_
_entity_poly.entity_id
_entity_poly.type
_entity_poly.pdbx_seq_one_letter_code
_entity_poly.pdbx_strand_id
1 'polypeptide(L)'
;MYQKMNKPYWLLKKIGEQLEHIKNKNIQAYSRFNLYCEDESRIGLLTMNHKALTIKGVKPLCRYQNKFDNVYLFGAFSPINGSHLLLEMPHCNTDNFQVFVDELAEMDRQEFKIVLLDNGAFHKAKRLVVPPNIALLFLPPCSPELNPAEKVWWVIKRELKNKFFTNMDDLAQAITNATKKLNNQSIRQLTAYQYCTNAFWTIFND
;
A
#
# COMPACT_ATOMS: atom_id res chain seq x y z
N MET A 1 10.11 25.82 -20.12
CA MET A 1 11.20 25.01 -19.53
C MET A 1 10.95 24.93 -18.04
N TYR A 2 10.05 24.02 -17.59
CA TYR A 2 9.76 23.83 -16.16
C TYR A 2 10.93 23.08 -15.54
N GLN A 3 11.65 23.75 -14.65
CA GLN A 3 12.68 23.15 -13.81
C GLN A 3 12.05 21.93 -13.11
N LYS A 4 12.62 20.74 -13.35
CA LYS A 4 12.47 19.58 -12.48
C LYS A 4 13.08 19.96 -11.12
N MET A 5 12.34 20.70 -10.29
CA MET A 5 12.70 20.86 -8.89
C MET A 5 12.82 19.45 -8.29
N ASN A 6 13.91 19.23 -7.56
CA ASN A 6 14.20 18.00 -6.82
C ASN A 6 13.00 17.61 -5.96
N LYS A 7 12.03 16.90 -6.56
CA LYS A 7 10.82 16.38 -5.88
C LYS A 7 11.13 15.64 -4.56
N PRO A 8 12.26 14.94 -4.37
CA PRO A 8 12.56 14.26 -3.11
C PRO A 8 12.79 15.18 -1.91
N TYR A 9 13.44 16.35 -2.08
CA TYR A 9 13.89 17.15 -0.94
C TYR A 9 12.76 17.90 -0.22
N TRP A 10 11.87 18.57 -0.92
CA TRP A 10 10.76 19.28 -0.29
C TRP A 10 9.76 18.32 0.36
N LEU A 11 9.57 17.12 -0.26
CA LEU A 11 8.70 16.07 0.28
C LEU A 11 9.27 15.52 1.58
N LEU A 12 10.58 15.24 1.62
CA LEU A 12 11.29 14.77 2.80
C LEU A 12 11.15 15.78 3.95
N LYS A 13 11.32 17.07 3.66
CA LYS A 13 11.14 18.14 4.65
C LYS A 13 9.71 18.18 5.17
N LYS A 14 8.72 18.19 4.29
CA LYS A 14 7.30 18.24 4.66
C LYS A 14 6.88 17.02 5.48
N ILE A 15 7.30 15.83 5.08
CA ILE A 15 7.03 14.59 5.82
C ILE A 15 7.73 14.64 7.18
N GLY A 16 8.98 15.08 7.24
CA GLY A 16 9.72 15.25 8.49
C GLY A 16 8.99 16.15 9.50
N GLU A 17 8.56 17.35 9.09
CA GLU A 17 7.80 18.28 9.94
C GLU A 17 6.50 17.65 10.47
N GLN A 18 5.80 16.87 9.64
CA GLN A 18 4.57 16.18 10.04
C GLN A 18 4.85 15.02 11.01
N LEU A 19 5.91 14.24 10.76
CA LEU A 19 6.34 13.15 11.66
C LEU A 19 6.75 13.69 13.03
N GLU A 20 7.49 14.79 13.07
CA GLU A 20 7.87 15.45 14.33
C GLU A 20 6.66 15.93 15.10
N HIS A 21 5.70 16.57 14.44
CA HIS A 21 4.44 16.96 15.08
C HIS A 21 3.67 15.75 15.65
N ILE A 22 3.58 14.65 14.90
CA ILE A 22 2.95 13.40 15.34
C ILE A 22 3.68 12.81 16.55
N LYS A 23 5.04 12.75 16.52
CA LYS A 23 5.86 12.28 17.63
C LYS A 23 5.56 13.08 18.90
N ASN A 24 5.70 14.41 18.82
CA ASN A 24 5.53 15.30 19.98
C ASN A 24 4.16 15.18 20.62
N LYS A 25 3.13 14.95 19.82
CA LYS A 25 1.74 14.79 20.33
C LYS A 25 1.53 13.44 21.03
N ASN A 26 2.23 12.39 20.64
CA ASN A 26 1.89 11.02 21.02
C ASN A 26 2.98 10.30 21.84
N ILE A 27 4.16 10.89 22.01
CA ILE A 27 5.32 10.24 22.67
C ILE A 27 5.07 9.91 24.15
N GLN A 28 4.17 10.63 24.82
CA GLN A 28 3.81 10.32 26.21
C GLN A 28 2.92 9.08 26.33
N ALA A 29 2.12 8.78 25.29
CA ALA A 29 1.20 7.65 25.28
C ALA A 29 1.79 6.40 24.65
N TYR A 30 2.75 6.55 23.73
CA TYR A 30 3.32 5.44 22.98
C TYR A 30 4.85 5.49 22.96
N SER A 31 5.50 4.35 23.27
CA SER A 31 6.95 4.21 23.22
C SER A 31 7.45 3.64 21.88
N ARG A 32 6.55 3.06 21.07
CA ARG A 32 6.88 2.48 19.77
C ARG A 32 6.10 3.17 18.67
N PHE A 33 6.83 3.59 17.64
CA PHE A 33 6.28 4.21 16.44
C PHE A 33 6.69 3.39 15.22
N ASN A 34 5.77 3.29 14.26
CA ASN A 34 6.05 2.64 12.99
C ASN A 34 5.42 3.42 11.84
N LEU A 35 5.99 3.29 10.65
CA LEU A 35 5.50 3.89 9.43
C LEU A 35 4.93 2.79 8.54
N TYR A 36 3.74 3.01 8.00
CA TYR A 36 3.10 2.14 7.03
C TYR A 36 2.79 2.91 5.76
N CYS A 37 3.00 2.30 4.61
CA CYS A 37 2.57 2.81 3.31
C CYS A 37 1.31 2.04 2.93
N GLU A 38 0.20 2.74 2.82
CA GLU A 38 -1.11 2.16 2.54
C GLU A 38 -1.56 2.48 1.12
N ASP A 39 -2.27 1.53 0.49
CA ASP A 39 -2.87 1.68 -0.84
C ASP A 39 -3.87 0.55 -1.10
N GLU A 40 -4.73 0.74 -2.13
CA GLU A 40 -5.67 -0.28 -2.57
C GLU A 40 -5.36 -0.74 -3.98
N SER A 41 -5.66 -2.02 -4.22
CA SER A 41 -5.52 -2.58 -5.54
C SER A 41 -6.73 -3.40 -5.95
N ARG A 42 -7.36 -3.01 -7.05
CA ARG A 42 -8.43 -3.79 -7.67
C ARG A 42 -7.84 -4.98 -8.43
N ILE A 43 -8.34 -6.18 -8.15
CA ILE A 43 -8.00 -7.42 -8.85
C ILE A 43 -9.30 -8.10 -9.26
N GLY A 44 -9.38 -8.62 -10.49
CA GLY A 44 -10.61 -9.21 -11.01
C GLY A 44 -10.36 -10.28 -12.06
N LEU A 45 -11.45 -10.86 -12.54
CA LEU A 45 -11.45 -11.92 -13.55
C LEU A 45 -11.14 -11.40 -14.95
N LEU A 46 -11.20 -10.08 -15.17
CA LEU A 46 -10.78 -9.51 -16.47
C LEU A 46 -9.31 -9.83 -16.70
N THR A 47 -9.03 -10.50 -17.82
CA THR A 47 -7.67 -10.95 -18.13
C THR A 47 -6.70 -9.78 -18.23
N MET A 48 -5.69 -9.76 -17.40
CA MET A 48 -4.57 -8.80 -17.46
C MET A 48 -3.52 -9.31 -18.46
N ASN A 49 -3.63 -8.85 -19.72
CA ASN A 49 -2.66 -9.20 -20.75
C ASN A 49 -1.35 -8.43 -20.56
N HIS A 50 -0.25 -9.15 -20.61
CA HIS A 50 1.11 -8.61 -20.60
C HIS A 50 1.96 -9.19 -21.71
N LYS A 51 3.12 -8.53 -21.97
CA LYS A 51 4.10 -9.03 -22.92
C LYS A 51 4.49 -10.46 -22.57
N ALA A 52 4.44 -11.36 -23.55
CA ALA A 52 4.93 -12.72 -23.46
C ALA A 52 6.15 -12.88 -24.37
N LEU A 53 7.10 -13.71 -23.96
CA LEU A 53 8.23 -14.10 -24.82
C LEU A 53 7.74 -15.09 -25.85
N THR A 54 7.97 -14.79 -27.13
CA THR A 54 7.65 -15.67 -28.26
C THR A 54 8.80 -15.64 -29.26
N ILE A 55 8.80 -16.61 -30.20
CA ILE A 55 9.73 -16.61 -31.34
C ILE A 55 9.42 -15.39 -32.22
N LYS A 56 10.45 -14.74 -32.76
CA LYS A 56 10.34 -13.61 -33.67
C LYS A 56 9.33 -13.87 -34.78
N GLY A 57 8.34 -13.02 -34.94
CA GLY A 57 7.27 -13.13 -35.94
C GLY A 57 6.04 -13.94 -35.51
N VAL A 58 6.08 -14.61 -34.36
CA VAL A 58 4.94 -15.37 -33.84
C VAL A 58 4.19 -14.50 -32.78
N LYS A 59 2.90 -14.24 -33.00
CA LYS A 59 2.05 -13.57 -32.01
C LYS A 59 1.69 -14.53 -30.87
N PRO A 60 1.85 -14.14 -29.59
CA PRO A 60 1.43 -14.97 -28.48
C PRO A 60 -0.11 -15.12 -28.48
N LEU A 61 -0.58 -16.35 -28.34
CA LEU A 61 -1.99 -16.64 -28.12
C LEU A 61 -2.25 -16.63 -26.60
N CYS A 62 -3.08 -15.72 -26.15
CA CYS A 62 -3.51 -15.64 -24.75
C CYS A 62 -5.03 -15.94 -24.67
N ARG A 63 -5.43 -16.74 -23.68
CA ARG A 63 -6.85 -16.84 -23.35
C ARG A 63 -7.33 -15.48 -22.83
N TYR A 64 -8.49 -15.04 -23.29
CA TYR A 64 -9.08 -13.79 -22.87
C TYR A 64 -10.42 -14.04 -22.19
N GLN A 65 -10.64 -13.40 -21.06
CA GLN A 65 -11.87 -13.46 -20.31
C GLN A 65 -12.39 -12.04 -20.10
N ASN A 66 -13.64 -11.82 -20.43
CA ASN A 66 -14.34 -10.55 -20.28
C ASN A 66 -15.38 -10.68 -19.13
N LYS A 67 -14.91 -10.99 -17.92
CA LYS A 67 -15.72 -10.99 -16.69
C LYS A 67 -15.28 -9.83 -15.82
N PHE A 68 -16.23 -9.09 -15.24
CA PHE A 68 -15.96 -7.86 -14.47
C PHE A 68 -16.02 -8.05 -12.97
N ASP A 69 -16.27 -9.29 -12.51
CA ASP A 69 -16.19 -9.61 -11.08
C ASP A 69 -14.80 -9.29 -10.54
N ASN A 70 -14.75 -8.62 -9.41
CA ASN A 70 -13.50 -8.16 -8.82
C ASN A 70 -13.60 -8.01 -7.31
N VAL A 71 -12.44 -7.95 -6.67
CA VAL A 71 -12.24 -7.64 -5.27
C VAL A 71 -11.21 -6.54 -5.14
N TYR A 72 -11.18 -5.86 -4.00
CA TYR A 72 -10.20 -4.87 -3.65
C TYR A 72 -9.29 -5.42 -2.56
N LEU A 73 -7.98 -5.34 -2.77
CA LEU A 73 -7.00 -5.60 -1.73
C LEU A 73 -6.61 -4.28 -1.10
N PHE A 74 -6.84 -4.14 0.19
CA PHE A 74 -6.33 -3.06 1.00
C PHE A 74 -5.03 -3.53 1.65
N GLY A 75 -3.99 -2.72 1.61
CA GLY A 75 -2.69 -3.12 2.13
C GLY A 75 -1.92 -2.00 2.80
N ALA A 76 -1.43 -2.26 4.01
CA ALA A 76 -0.49 -1.41 4.72
C ALA A 76 0.84 -2.16 4.91
N PHE A 77 1.95 -1.53 4.51
CA PHE A 77 3.27 -2.17 4.45
C PHE A 77 4.31 -1.28 5.13
N SER A 78 5.00 -1.80 6.14
CA SER A 78 6.03 -1.04 6.84
C SER A 78 7.38 -1.11 6.12
N PRO A 79 7.95 0.04 5.70
CA PRO A 79 9.31 0.10 5.21
C PRO A 79 10.35 -0.01 6.33
N ILE A 80 9.94 0.05 7.59
CA ILE A 80 10.82 0.08 8.76
C ILE A 80 11.14 -1.34 9.23
N ASN A 81 10.12 -2.14 9.51
CA ASN A 81 10.28 -3.50 10.05
C ASN A 81 9.69 -4.60 9.16
N GLY A 82 8.94 -4.21 8.10
CA GLY A 82 8.29 -5.15 7.18
C GLY A 82 6.96 -5.68 7.68
N SER A 83 6.46 -5.26 8.84
CA SER A 83 5.10 -5.59 9.27
C SER A 83 4.11 -5.14 8.22
N HIS A 84 3.07 -5.93 8.00
CA HIS A 84 2.09 -5.63 6.97
C HIS A 84 0.73 -6.24 7.30
N LEU A 85 -0.31 -5.60 6.79
CA LEU A 85 -1.69 -6.06 6.79
C LEU A 85 -2.18 -6.08 5.34
N LEU A 86 -2.87 -7.16 4.97
CA LEU A 86 -3.56 -7.30 3.69
C LEU A 86 -4.96 -7.80 3.96
N LEU A 87 -5.96 -7.07 3.52
CA LEU A 87 -7.37 -7.48 3.61
C LEU A 87 -8.01 -7.47 2.23
N GLU A 88 -8.82 -8.48 1.98
CA GLU A 88 -9.67 -8.57 0.80
C GLU A 88 -11.04 -7.98 1.12
N MET A 89 -11.45 -6.97 0.34
CA MET A 89 -12.66 -6.20 0.56
C MET A 89 -13.54 -6.19 -0.70
N PRO A 90 -14.88 -6.22 -0.56
CA PRO A 90 -15.79 -6.20 -1.73
C PRO A 90 -15.82 -4.86 -2.45
N HIS A 91 -15.57 -3.76 -1.74
CA HIS A 91 -15.67 -2.41 -2.29
C HIS A 91 -14.54 -1.51 -1.82
N CYS A 92 -14.13 -0.54 -2.66
CA CYS A 92 -13.23 0.53 -2.29
C CYS A 92 -14.04 1.75 -1.87
N ASN A 93 -14.36 1.85 -0.57
CA ASN A 93 -15.18 2.91 0.01
C ASN A 93 -14.79 3.17 1.48
N THR A 94 -15.36 4.22 2.09
CA THR A 94 -15.07 4.62 3.46
C THR A 94 -15.40 3.53 4.48
N ASP A 95 -16.47 2.75 4.29
CA ASP A 95 -16.90 1.75 5.26
C ASP A 95 -15.90 0.59 5.33
N ASN A 96 -15.44 0.11 4.16
CA ASN A 96 -14.39 -0.91 4.10
C ASN A 96 -13.02 -0.37 4.56
N PHE A 97 -12.72 0.90 4.28
CA PHE A 97 -11.52 1.54 4.81
C PHE A 97 -11.58 1.69 6.33
N GLN A 98 -12.77 1.94 6.92
CA GLN A 98 -12.94 1.94 8.37
C GLN A 98 -12.58 0.59 8.97
N VAL A 99 -13.11 -0.51 8.41
CA VAL A 99 -12.75 -1.87 8.85
C VAL A 99 -11.24 -2.10 8.76
N PHE A 100 -10.63 -1.66 7.66
CA PHE A 100 -9.19 -1.82 7.46
C PHE A 100 -8.34 -1.06 8.50
N VAL A 101 -8.67 0.18 8.81
CA VAL A 101 -7.90 0.94 9.81
C VAL A 101 -8.15 0.43 11.22
N ASP A 102 -9.34 -0.09 11.52
CA ASP A 102 -9.65 -0.72 12.80
C ASP A 102 -8.80 -1.99 12.99
N GLU A 103 -8.73 -2.88 11.99
CA GLU A 103 -7.87 -4.07 12.00
C GLU A 103 -6.38 -3.72 12.08
N LEU A 104 -5.95 -2.67 11.37
CA LEU A 104 -4.58 -2.19 11.45
C LEU A 104 -4.25 -1.68 12.86
N ALA A 105 -5.19 -1.01 13.53
CA ALA A 105 -5.02 -0.55 14.90
C ALA A 105 -4.85 -1.70 15.89
N GLU A 106 -5.61 -2.78 15.70
CA GLU A 106 -5.61 -3.98 16.56
C GLU A 106 -4.36 -4.85 16.39
N MET A 107 -3.68 -4.78 15.24
CA MET A 107 -2.47 -5.58 14.95
C MET A 107 -1.40 -5.48 16.05
N ASP A 108 -1.20 -4.28 16.60
CA ASP A 108 -0.40 -4.01 17.80
C ASP A 108 -0.90 -2.72 18.46
N ARG A 109 -1.68 -2.84 19.50
CA ARG A 109 -2.29 -1.71 20.21
C ARG A 109 -1.28 -0.79 20.91
N GLN A 110 -0.07 -1.29 21.18
CA GLN A 110 0.99 -0.52 21.85
C GLN A 110 1.89 0.23 20.86
N GLU A 111 1.75 -0.05 19.57
CA GLU A 111 2.46 0.64 18.50
C GLU A 111 1.62 1.80 17.96
N PHE A 112 2.21 3.00 17.89
CA PHE A 112 1.62 4.12 17.17
C PHE A 112 1.96 4.02 15.69
N LYS A 113 0.96 3.92 14.84
CA LYS A 113 1.08 3.69 13.41
C LYS A 113 0.87 4.98 12.62
N ILE A 114 1.87 5.38 11.88
CA ILE A 114 1.78 6.51 10.95
C ILE A 114 1.53 5.91 9.58
N VAL A 115 0.37 6.21 9.00
CA VAL A 115 -0.09 5.61 7.75
C VAL A 115 0.04 6.64 6.63
N LEU A 116 0.99 6.42 5.74
CA LEU A 116 1.24 7.22 4.54
C LEU A 116 0.34 6.69 3.42
N LEU A 117 -0.55 7.54 2.91
CA LEU A 117 -1.56 7.16 1.92
C LEU A 117 -1.84 8.27 0.91
N ASP A 118 -2.58 7.96 -0.11
CA ASP A 118 -2.98 8.92 -1.13
C ASP A 118 -4.12 9.86 -0.65
N ASN A 119 -4.59 10.73 -1.55
CA ASN A 119 -5.64 11.69 -1.28
C ASN A 119 -7.04 11.20 -1.68
N GLY A 120 -7.30 9.91 -1.70
CA GLY A 120 -8.61 9.35 -2.00
C GLY A 120 -9.73 10.03 -1.19
N ALA A 121 -10.85 10.33 -1.82
CA ALA A 121 -11.95 11.05 -1.16
C ALA A 121 -12.53 10.28 0.04
N PHE A 122 -12.52 8.97 -0.01
CA PHE A 122 -13.04 8.09 1.04
C PHE A 122 -12.11 8.04 2.26
N HIS A 123 -10.79 8.31 2.12
CA HIS A 123 -9.84 8.48 3.22
C HIS A 123 -10.07 9.76 4.04
N LYS A 124 -10.77 10.73 3.46
CA LYS A 124 -11.05 12.05 4.08
C LYS A 124 -12.51 12.23 4.44
N ALA A 125 -13.31 11.19 4.37
CA ALA A 125 -14.74 11.27 4.68
C ALA A 125 -14.95 11.66 6.14
N LYS A 126 -15.86 12.58 6.39
CA LYS A 126 -16.17 13.09 7.76
C LYS A 126 -16.63 12.01 8.73
N ARG A 127 -17.17 10.89 8.20
CA ARG A 127 -17.63 9.75 9.01
C ARG A 127 -16.52 8.78 9.38
N LEU A 128 -15.32 8.92 8.79
CA LEU A 128 -14.19 8.07 9.14
C LEU A 128 -13.73 8.39 10.57
N VAL A 129 -13.67 7.37 11.40
CA VAL A 129 -13.16 7.43 12.76
C VAL A 129 -11.76 6.84 12.79
N VAL A 130 -10.74 7.69 12.92
CA VAL A 130 -9.35 7.23 12.97
C VAL A 130 -9.04 6.75 14.39
N PRO A 131 -8.60 5.49 14.59
CA PRO A 131 -8.22 4.96 15.89
C PRO A 131 -7.14 5.78 16.59
N PRO A 132 -7.09 5.81 17.93
CA PRO A 132 -6.21 6.70 18.71
C PRO A 132 -4.70 6.39 18.51
N ASN A 133 -4.35 5.17 18.09
CA ASN A 133 -2.98 4.74 17.79
C ASN A 133 -2.63 4.83 16.30
N ILE A 134 -3.44 5.55 15.50
CA ILE A 134 -3.18 5.77 14.07
C ILE A 134 -3.15 7.28 13.77
N ALA A 135 -2.22 7.70 12.92
CA ALA A 135 -2.22 9.00 12.27
C ALA A 135 -2.14 8.82 10.75
N LEU A 136 -3.04 9.48 10.02
CA LEU A 136 -3.04 9.48 8.55
C LEU A 136 -2.17 10.61 8.02
N LEU A 137 -1.22 10.28 7.16
CA LEU A 137 -0.27 11.20 6.52
C LEU A 137 -0.47 11.16 5.00
N PHE A 138 -0.95 12.26 4.43
CA PHE A 138 -1.34 12.29 3.02
C PHE A 138 -0.19 12.67 2.09
N LEU A 139 0.04 11.85 1.08
CA LEU A 139 0.94 12.14 -0.03
C LEU A 139 0.43 13.35 -0.85
N PRO A 140 1.29 14.00 -1.63
CA PRO A 140 0.83 15.01 -2.59
C PRO A 140 -0.20 14.43 -3.56
N PRO A 141 -1.17 15.25 -4.01
CA PRO A 141 -2.14 14.80 -5.00
C PRO A 141 -1.48 14.31 -6.30
N CYS A 142 -2.07 13.30 -6.94
CA CYS A 142 -1.63 12.75 -8.23
C CYS A 142 -0.16 12.31 -8.25
N SER A 143 0.31 11.68 -7.18
CA SER A 143 1.69 11.22 -7.06
C SER A 143 1.81 9.75 -6.63
N PRO A 144 1.21 8.80 -7.37
CA PRO A 144 1.26 7.37 -7.02
C PRO A 144 2.70 6.83 -7.00
N GLU A 145 3.60 7.40 -7.83
CA GLU A 145 5.01 7.02 -7.87
C GLU A 145 5.74 7.27 -6.53
N LEU A 146 5.14 8.05 -5.66
CA LEU A 146 5.64 8.29 -4.31
C LEU A 146 5.12 7.25 -3.30
N ASN A 147 4.09 6.48 -3.62
CA ASN A 147 3.60 5.47 -2.69
C ASN A 147 4.41 4.16 -2.84
N PRO A 148 5.19 3.77 -1.81
CA PRO A 148 5.96 2.53 -1.86
C PRO A 148 5.10 1.26 -1.98
N ALA A 149 3.83 1.29 -1.56
CA ALA A 149 2.89 0.17 -1.65
C ALA A 149 2.69 -0.31 -3.10
N GLU A 150 2.80 0.59 -4.08
CA GLU A 150 2.70 0.26 -5.51
C GLU A 150 3.68 -0.85 -5.95
N LYS A 151 4.87 -0.93 -5.35
CA LYS A 151 5.82 -2.03 -5.64
C LYS A 151 5.33 -3.38 -5.12
N VAL A 152 4.61 -3.40 -4.02
CA VAL A 152 4.03 -4.64 -3.49
C VAL A 152 2.92 -5.10 -4.42
N TRP A 153 2.05 -4.20 -4.88
CA TRP A 153 1.03 -4.51 -5.88
C TRP A 153 1.62 -5.03 -7.18
N TRP A 154 2.73 -4.44 -7.63
CA TRP A 154 3.42 -4.92 -8.83
C TRP A 154 3.88 -6.38 -8.67
N VAL A 155 4.40 -6.76 -7.50
CA VAL A 155 4.81 -8.15 -7.22
C VAL A 155 3.61 -9.08 -7.21
N ILE A 156 2.53 -8.74 -6.49
CA ILE A 156 1.30 -9.55 -6.45
C ILE A 156 0.69 -9.70 -7.85
N LYS A 157 0.50 -8.59 -8.56
CA LYS A 157 -0.07 -8.61 -9.91
C LYS A 157 0.79 -9.39 -10.91
N ARG A 158 2.11 -9.40 -10.76
CA ARG A 158 3.01 -10.20 -11.60
C ARG A 158 2.72 -11.70 -11.48
N GLU A 159 2.39 -12.17 -10.29
CA GLU A 159 2.03 -13.57 -10.05
C GLU A 159 0.67 -13.95 -10.68
N LEU A 160 -0.20 -12.98 -10.91
CA LEU A 160 -1.54 -13.17 -11.47
C LEU A 160 -1.61 -12.95 -12.99
N LYS A 161 -0.59 -12.31 -13.58
CA LYS A 161 -0.54 -11.98 -15.02
C LYS A 161 -0.59 -13.22 -15.91
N ASN A 162 -1.26 -13.09 -17.07
CA ASN A 162 -1.40 -14.14 -18.08
C ASN A 162 -2.01 -15.45 -17.54
N LYS A 163 -2.67 -15.39 -16.38
CA LYS A 163 -3.44 -16.51 -15.83
C LYS A 163 -4.91 -16.34 -16.15
N PHE A 164 -5.58 -17.46 -16.31
CA PHE A 164 -7.03 -17.54 -16.47
C PHE A 164 -7.64 -18.11 -15.19
N PHE A 165 -8.65 -17.43 -14.67
CA PHE A 165 -9.35 -17.83 -13.47
C PHE A 165 -10.82 -18.14 -13.82
N THR A 166 -11.30 -19.32 -13.51
CA THR A 166 -12.65 -19.77 -13.88
C THR A 166 -13.72 -18.99 -13.13
N ASN A 167 -13.46 -18.70 -11.87
CA ASN A 167 -14.36 -18.03 -10.93
C ASN A 167 -13.58 -17.20 -9.91
N MET A 168 -14.29 -16.55 -8.98
CA MET A 168 -13.68 -15.73 -7.93
C MET A 168 -12.89 -16.56 -6.90
N ASP A 169 -13.30 -17.82 -6.65
CA ASP A 169 -12.59 -18.70 -5.71
C ASP A 169 -11.20 -19.08 -6.23
N ASP A 170 -11.09 -19.39 -7.53
CA ASP A 170 -9.78 -19.62 -8.18
C ASP A 170 -8.87 -18.38 -8.08
N LEU A 171 -9.46 -17.19 -8.25
CA LEU A 171 -8.74 -15.93 -8.13
C LEU A 171 -8.30 -15.68 -6.67
N ALA A 172 -9.20 -15.87 -5.70
CA ALA A 172 -8.89 -15.71 -4.27
C ALA A 172 -7.76 -16.66 -3.83
N GLN A 173 -7.79 -17.91 -4.30
CA GLN A 173 -6.71 -18.88 -4.03
C GLN A 173 -5.38 -18.42 -4.65
N ALA A 174 -5.40 -17.85 -5.86
CA ALA A 174 -4.20 -17.34 -6.52
C ALA A 174 -3.65 -16.11 -5.81
N ILE A 175 -4.51 -15.19 -5.33
CA ILE A 175 -4.14 -14.04 -4.48
C ILE A 175 -3.49 -14.55 -3.19
N THR A 176 -4.13 -15.47 -2.48
CA THR A 176 -3.59 -16.10 -1.27
C THR A 176 -2.19 -16.69 -1.50
N ASN A 177 -2.00 -17.41 -2.61
CA ASN A 177 -0.70 -17.99 -2.94
C ASN A 177 0.36 -16.93 -3.30
N ALA A 178 -0.04 -15.82 -3.91
CA ALA A 178 0.85 -14.72 -4.21
C ALA A 178 1.27 -13.96 -2.94
N THR A 179 0.32 -13.70 -2.03
CA THR A 179 0.56 -12.98 -0.78
C THR A 179 1.36 -13.78 0.24
N LYS A 180 1.18 -15.11 0.31
CA LYS A 180 2.01 -16.01 1.16
C LYS A 180 3.51 -15.94 0.89
N LYS A 181 3.92 -15.47 -0.29
CA LYS A 181 5.34 -15.27 -0.64
C LYS A 181 5.92 -14.00 -0.02
N LEU A 182 5.08 -13.09 0.44
CA LEU A 182 5.50 -11.87 1.09
C LEU A 182 5.85 -12.18 2.55
N ASN A 183 7.02 -11.72 2.97
CA ASN A 183 7.48 -11.78 4.34
C ASN A 183 8.04 -10.41 4.74
N ASN A 184 8.31 -10.21 6.02
CA ASN A 184 8.76 -8.91 6.54
C ASN A 184 10.03 -8.40 5.82
N GLN A 185 10.96 -9.29 5.48
CA GLN A 185 12.17 -8.90 4.76
C GLN A 185 11.86 -8.41 3.33
N SER A 186 11.03 -9.14 2.59
CA SER A 186 10.64 -8.75 1.22
C SER A 186 9.82 -7.45 1.21
N ILE A 187 8.88 -7.29 2.14
CA ILE A 187 8.10 -6.05 2.28
C ILE A 187 9.03 -4.87 2.54
N ARG A 188 9.93 -4.99 3.53
CA ARG A 188 10.90 -3.93 3.82
C ARG A 188 11.75 -3.57 2.61
N GLN A 189 12.25 -4.56 1.85
CA GLN A 189 13.04 -4.31 0.63
C GLN A 189 12.23 -3.61 -0.48
N LEU A 190 10.97 -3.98 -0.65
CA LEU A 190 10.09 -3.38 -1.67
C LEU A 190 9.71 -1.94 -1.33
N THR A 191 9.48 -1.65 -0.04
CA THR A 191 8.91 -0.38 0.41
C THR A 191 9.91 0.62 0.98
N ALA A 192 11.20 0.26 1.13
CA ALA A 192 12.24 1.13 1.70
C ALA A 192 12.63 2.29 0.76
N TYR A 193 11.69 3.19 0.50
CA TYR A 193 11.98 4.44 -0.21
C TYR A 193 12.73 5.40 0.73
N GLN A 194 13.89 5.87 0.29
CA GLN A 194 14.79 6.70 1.12
C GLN A 194 14.11 7.93 1.69
N TYR A 195 13.18 8.56 0.96
CA TYR A 195 12.52 9.77 1.44
C TYR A 195 11.64 9.53 2.68
N CYS A 196 11.00 8.36 2.82
CA CYS A 196 10.20 8.04 4.01
C CYS A 196 11.04 7.38 5.11
N THR A 197 11.95 6.46 4.77
CA THR A 197 12.81 5.80 5.78
C THR A 197 13.76 6.80 6.43
N ASN A 198 14.41 7.69 5.66
CA ASN A 198 15.29 8.69 6.21
C ASN A 198 14.53 9.70 7.08
N ALA A 199 13.35 10.19 6.63
CA ALA A 199 12.53 11.08 7.44
C ALA A 199 12.12 10.42 8.77
N PHE A 200 11.71 9.15 8.72
CA PHE A 200 11.35 8.40 9.92
C PHE A 200 12.53 8.26 10.88
N TRP A 201 13.67 7.75 10.41
CA TRP A 201 14.84 7.54 11.27
C TRP A 201 15.45 8.81 11.82
N THR A 202 15.39 9.93 11.08
CA THR A 202 15.84 11.23 11.59
C THR A 202 15.01 11.69 12.81
N ILE A 203 13.73 11.31 12.89
CA ILE A 203 12.82 11.75 13.95
C ILE A 203 12.75 10.74 15.10
N PHE A 204 12.80 9.42 14.82
CA PHE A 204 12.51 8.38 15.80
C PHE A 204 13.72 7.57 16.28
N ASN A 205 14.95 7.90 15.85
CA ASN A 205 16.19 7.23 16.28
C ASN A 205 16.90 7.91 17.47
N ASP A 206 16.24 8.92 18.10
CA ASP A 206 16.75 9.57 19.32
C ASP A 206 16.26 8.86 20.57
#